data_53b7f491e1e3e027d5768a349477c816
#
_entry.id   53b7f491e1e3e027d5768a349477c816
#
_cell.length_a   1.000
_cell.length_b   1.000
_cell.length_c   1.000
_cell.angle_alpha   90.00
_cell.angle_beta   90.00
_cell.angle_gamma   90.00
#
_symmetry.space_group_name_H-M   'P 1'
#
loop_
_entity.id
_entity.type
_entity.pdbx_description
1 polymer ?
#
loop_
_entity_poly.entity_id
_entity_poly.type
_entity_poly.pdbx_seq_one_letter_code
_entity_poly.pdbx_strand_id
1 'polypeptide(L)'
;MFRGAVRADMAKILEVYARARDFMAKNGNPTQWGDNYPSPELLEEDIDTNRLFVYMVNGQMQAVFAFVLGEDPTYKVIEDGQWLNDTLPYGTLHRLASAGESKGVGKAVVEWCLEHCESLRADTHADNKVMQHLLESEGFTRCGIIHVEDGTPRIAYQRMSLTMPLEH
;
A
#
# COMPACT_ATOMS: atom_id res chain seq x y z
N MET A 1 -3.91 9.76 -14.07
CA MET A 1 -2.57 9.44 -14.59
C MET A 1 -1.63 9.11 -13.44
N PHE A 2 -0.92 8.01 -13.56
CA PHE A 2 0.07 7.58 -12.58
C PHE A 2 1.46 7.95 -13.07
N ARG A 3 2.31 8.40 -12.16
CA ARG A 3 3.71 8.65 -12.47
C ARG A 3 4.57 8.48 -11.21
N GLY A 4 5.88 8.32 -11.41
CA GLY A 4 6.80 8.34 -10.30
C GLY A 4 6.81 9.70 -9.62
N ALA A 5 6.93 9.69 -8.31
CA ALA A 5 7.07 10.92 -7.54
C ALA A 5 8.47 11.50 -7.74
N VAL A 6 8.58 12.82 -7.72
CA VAL A 6 9.85 13.54 -7.78
C VAL A 6 9.97 14.43 -6.55
N ARG A 7 11.16 14.91 -6.28
CA ARG A 7 11.40 15.71 -5.07
C ARG A 7 10.57 17.01 -5.03
N ALA A 8 10.24 17.57 -6.19
CA ALA A 8 9.36 18.72 -6.25
C ALA A 8 7.94 18.44 -5.73
N ASP A 9 7.55 17.16 -5.64
CA ASP A 9 6.24 16.77 -5.12
C ASP A 9 6.20 16.75 -3.59
N MET A 10 7.34 16.84 -2.91
CA MET A 10 7.42 16.56 -1.46
C MET A 10 6.46 17.39 -0.61
N ALA A 11 6.32 18.68 -0.88
CA ALA A 11 5.43 19.53 -0.09
C ALA A 11 4.00 18.98 -0.12
N LYS A 12 3.51 18.60 -1.30
CA LYS A 12 2.15 18.06 -1.46
C LYS A 12 2.04 16.65 -0.89
N ILE A 13 3.06 15.82 -1.10
CA ILE A 13 3.09 14.47 -0.54
C ILE A 13 2.97 14.52 0.98
N LEU A 14 3.71 15.40 1.63
CA LEU A 14 3.66 15.55 3.09
C LEU A 14 2.28 15.99 3.57
N GLU A 15 1.59 16.87 2.83
CA GLU A 15 0.22 17.25 3.15
C GLU A 15 -0.73 16.06 3.05
N VAL A 16 -0.60 15.26 2.01
CA VAL A 16 -1.47 14.09 1.82
C VAL A 16 -1.28 13.09 2.95
N TYR A 17 -0.02 12.82 3.34
CA TYR A 17 0.23 11.90 4.45
C TYR A 17 -0.24 12.46 5.80
N ALA A 18 -0.07 13.74 6.04
CA ALA A 18 -0.55 14.36 7.29
C ALA A 18 -2.07 14.23 7.39
N ARG A 19 -2.78 14.46 6.30
CA ARG A 19 -4.23 14.29 6.26
C ARG A 19 -4.63 12.83 6.47
N ALA A 20 -3.88 11.90 5.86
CA ALA A 20 -4.15 10.48 6.03
C ALA A 20 -3.97 10.04 7.50
N ARG A 21 -2.92 10.50 8.17
CA ARG A 21 -2.72 10.19 9.57
C ARG A 21 -3.85 10.71 10.46
N ASP A 22 -4.31 11.94 10.18
CA ASP A 22 -5.44 12.53 10.91
C ASP A 22 -6.71 11.71 10.70
N PHE A 23 -6.97 11.32 9.45
CA PHE A 23 -8.10 10.46 9.11
C PHE A 23 -8.02 9.12 9.82
N MET A 24 -6.84 8.49 9.84
CA MET A 24 -6.65 7.20 10.51
C MET A 24 -6.93 7.33 12.01
N ALA A 25 -6.42 8.36 12.65
CA ALA A 25 -6.64 8.58 14.08
C ALA A 25 -8.13 8.77 14.39
N LYS A 26 -8.85 9.52 13.56
CA LYS A 26 -10.28 9.78 13.74
C LYS A 26 -11.15 8.54 13.46
N ASN A 27 -10.63 7.58 12.73
CA ASN A 27 -11.35 6.36 12.36
C ASN A 27 -10.88 5.13 13.13
N GLY A 28 -10.34 5.31 14.33
CA GLY A 28 -10.03 4.22 15.24
C GLY A 28 -8.67 3.58 15.02
N ASN A 29 -7.79 4.18 14.21
CA ASN A 29 -6.47 3.62 13.90
C ASN A 29 -5.36 4.65 14.18
N PRO A 30 -5.17 5.07 15.44
CA PRO A 30 -4.19 6.12 15.74
C PRO A 30 -2.74 5.63 15.80
N THR A 31 -2.50 4.33 15.87
CA THR A 31 -1.15 3.80 16.16
C THR A 31 -0.41 3.21 14.99
N GLN A 32 -1.07 2.87 13.88
CA GLN A 32 -0.38 2.25 12.74
C GLN A 32 0.73 3.15 12.20
N TRP A 33 0.42 4.42 11.95
CA TRP A 33 1.40 5.40 11.48
C TRP A 33 1.77 6.42 12.57
N GLY A 34 0.97 6.52 13.63
CA GLY A 34 1.18 7.50 14.68
C GLY A 34 1.14 8.93 14.13
N ASP A 35 2.07 9.75 14.57
CA ASP A 35 2.13 11.16 14.18
C ASP A 35 3.19 11.47 13.12
N ASN A 36 4.12 10.55 12.86
CA ASN A 36 5.34 10.83 12.11
C ASN A 36 5.58 9.95 10.90
N TYR A 37 4.94 8.80 10.81
CA TYR A 37 5.21 7.85 9.73
C TYR A 37 4.26 8.11 8.56
N PRO A 38 4.72 8.07 7.30
CA PRO A 38 6.11 7.89 6.92
C PRO A 38 6.93 9.18 7.09
N SER A 39 8.22 9.03 7.43
CA SER A 39 9.09 10.19 7.63
C SER A 39 9.48 10.81 6.29
N PRO A 40 9.83 12.11 6.28
CA PRO A 40 10.34 12.73 5.06
C PRO A 40 11.55 12.00 4.48
N GLU A 41 12.44 11.50 5.33
CA GLU A 41 13.64 10.78 4.91
C GLU A 41 13.29 9.47 4.19
N LEU A 42 12.31 8.74 4.70
CA LEU A 42 11.83 7.52 4.07
C LEU A 42 11.22 7.83 2.70
N LEU A 43 10.44 8.89 2.62
CA LEU A 43 9.80 9.29 1.36
C LEU A 43 10.82 9.72 0.32
N GLU A 44 11.86 10.44 0.74
CA GLU A 44 12.95 10.82 -0.16
C GLU A 44 13.69 9.59 -0.68
N GLU A 45 13.94 8.61 0.19
CA GLU A 45 14.54 7.35 -0.22
C GLU A 45 13.66 6.60 -1.21
N ASP A 46 12.36 6.57 -0.96
CA ASP A 46 11.41 5.93 -1.89
C ASP A 46 11.41 6.64 -3.25
N ILE A 47 11.52 7.96 -3.27
CA ILE A 47 11.62 8.71 -4.52
C ILE A 47 12.93 8.36 -5.23
N ASP A 48 14.04 8.40 -4.52
CA ASP A 48 15.37 8.15 -5.09
C ASP A 48 15.54 6.72 -5.61
N THR A 49 14.80 5.78 -5.06
CA THR A 49 14.84 4.37 -5.50
C THR A 49 13.69 4.00 -6.42
N ASN A 50 12.93 4.99 -6.91
CA ASN A 50 11.82 4.80 -7.86
C ASN A 50 10.72 3.89 -7.34
N ARG A 51 10.40 4.02 -6.04
CA ARG A 51 9.36 3.22 -5.39
C ARG A 51 8.11 4.01 -5.07
N LEU A 52 8.18 5.35 -5.08
CA LEU A 52 7.05 6.20 -4.72
C LEU A 52 6.36 6.71 -5.97
N PHE A 53 5.03 6.59 -5.98
CA PHE A 53 4.20 6.97 -7.13
C PHE A 53 3.07 7.88 -6.66
N VAL A 54 2.62 8.72 -7.58
CA VAL A 54 1.47 9.59 -7.33
C VAL A 54 0.41 9.36 -8.40
N TYR A 55 -0.83 9.45 -7.99
CA TYR A 55 -1.98 9.38 -8.88
C TYR A 55 -2.54 10.78 -9.04
N MET A 56 -2.47 11.30 -10.26
CA MET A 56 -2.86 12.66 -10.59
C MET A 56 -4.12 12.65 -11.45
N VAL A 57 -5.08 13.51 -11.12
CA VAL A 57 -6.28 13.72 -11.93
C VAL A 57 -6.47 15.21 -12.08
N ASN A 58 -6.50 15.68 -13.33
CA ASN A 58 -6.66 17.11 -13.65
C ASN A 58 -5.67 18.01 -12.90
N GLY A 59 -4.41 17.56 -12.82
CA GLY A 59 -3.37 18.31 -12.13
C GLY A 59 -3.42 18.26 -10.61
N GLN A 60 -4.34 17.48 -10.04
CA GLN A 60 -4.49 17.34 -8.58
C GLN A 60 -3.99 15.97 -8.12
N MET A 61 -3.20 15.96 -7.06
CA MET A 61 -2.73 14.70 -6.47
C MET A 61 -3.87 14.06 -5.70
N GLN A 62 -4.28 12.87 -6.13
CA GLN A 62 -5.37 12.11 -5.51
C GLN A 62 -4.85 11.07 -4.54
N ALA A 63 -3.67 10.55 -4.76
CA ALA A 63 -3.07 9.54 -3.90
C ALA A 63 -1.56 9.54 -4.05
N VAL A 64 -0.91 9.04 -3.01
CA VAL A 64 0.52 8.72 -3.02
C VAL A 64 0.68 7.35 -2.39
N PHE A 65 1.59 6.54 -2.93
CA PHE A 65 1.81 5.19 -2.44
C PHE A 65 3.19 4.70 -2.84
N ALA A 66 3.69 3.73 -2.09
CA ALA A 66 4.89 3.00 -2.48
C ALA A 66 4.49 1.70 -3.16
N PHE A 67 5.14 1.38 -4.26
CA PHE A 67 4.99 0.10 -4.94
C PHE A 67 6.38 -0.49 -5.11
N VAL A 68 6.62 -1.64 -4.48
CA VAL A 68 7.95 -2.25 -4.38
C VAL A 68 7.91 -3.62 -5.02
N LEU A 69 8.78 -3.83 -6.01
CA LEU A 69 8.98 -5.15 -6.61
C LEU A 69 10.10 -5.86 -5.85
N GLY A 70 9.90 -7.14 -5.58
CA GLY A 70 10.90 -7.95 -4.88
C GLY A 70 10.45 -8.37 -3.49
N GLU A 71 11.25 -9.21 -2.86
CA GLU A 71 10.93 -9.77 -1.56
C GLU A 71 10.94 -8.73 -0.46
N ASP A 72 9.94 -8.81 0.42
CA ASP A 72 9.89 -8.04 1.65
C ASP A 72 10.31 -8.98 2.80
N PRO A 73 11.36 -8.65 3.55
CA PRO A 73 11.81 -9.52 4.65
C PRO A 73 10.73 -9.81 5.68
N THR A 74 9.80 -8.87 5.93
CA THR A 74 8.73 -9.06 6.91
C THR A 74 7.67 -10.06 6.43
N TYR A 75 7.69 -10.43 5.15
CA TYR A 75 6.73 -11.36 4.58
C TYR A 75 7.24 -12.80 4.53
N LYS A 76 8.47 -13.05 4.97
CA LYS A 76 9.04 -14.39 4.96
C LYS A 76 8.38 -15.32 5.96
N VAL A 77 7.95 -14.78 7.10
CA VAL A 77 7.27 -15.55 8.14
C VAL A 77 5.82 -15.07 8.21
N ILE A 78 4.88 -15.98 8.01
CA ILE A 78 3.47 -15.71 8.14
C ILE A 78 2.86 -16.72 9.10
N GLU A 79 2.02 -16.23 10.02
CA GLU A 79 1.36 -17.04 11.04
C GLU A 79 -0.14 -17.04 10.80
N ASP A 80 -0.83 -18.01 11.41
CA ASP A 80 -2.30 -18.13 11.36
C ASP A 80 -2.85 -18.21 9.93
N GLY A 81 -2.07 -18.78 9.03
CA GLY A 81 -2.45 -18.93 7.63
C GLY A 81 -1.25 -19.10 6.73
N GLN A 82 -1.43 -18.82 5.48
CA GLN A 82 -0.36 -18.93 4.48
C GLN A 82 -0.66 -18.04 3.28
N TRP A 83 0.39 -17.65 2.56
CA TRP A 83 0.23 -16.92 1.32
C TRP A 83 -0.50 -17.78 0.29
N LEU A 84 -1.27 -17.14 -0.60
CA LEU A 84 -1.93 -17.83 -1.72
C LEU A 84 -0.90 -18.46 -2.64
N ASN A 85 0.19 -17.75 -2.87
CA ASN A 85 1.31 -18.21 -3.67
C ASN A 85 2.57 -17.58 -3.09
N ASP A 86 3.60 -18.40 -2.88
CA ASP A 86 4.86 -17.96 -2.31
C ASP A 86 6.06 -18.30 -3.20
N THR A 87 5.80 -18.60 -4.48
CA THR A 87 6.83 -18.98 -5.43
C THR A 87 7.05 -17.93 -6.51
N LEU A 88 6.01 -17.19 -6.90
CA LEU A 88 6.13 -16.16 -7.92
C LEU A 88 6.70 -14.87 -7.34
N PRO A 89 7.42 -14.10 -8.15
CA PRO A 89 7.79 -12.75 -7.76
C PRO A 89 6.54 -11.93 -7.46
N TYR A 90 6.63 -11.04 -6.50
CA TYR A 90 5.47 -10.23 -6.13
C TYR A 90 5.84 -8.76 -6.00
N GLY A 91 4.82 -7.93 -6.16
CA GLY A 91 4.89 -6.52 -5.80
C GLY A 91 4.19 -6.28 -4.47
N THR A 92 4.55 -5.23 -3.77
CA THR A 92 3.94 -4.86 -2.51
C THR A 92 3.46 -3.43 -2.56
N LEU A 93 2.20 -3.22 -2.18
CA LEU A 93 1.62 -1.90 -2.02
C LEU A 93 1.79 -1.47 -0.57
N HIS A 94 2.56 -0.40 -0.37
CA HIS A 94 2.84 0.15 0.95
C HIS A 94 2.46 1.62 1.02
N ARG A 95 2.16 2.09 2.21
CA ARG A 95 2.05 3.52 2.51
C ARG A 95 1.07 4.24 1.58
N LEU A 96 -0.07 3.60 1.32
CA LEU A 96 -1.11 4.24 0.51
C LEU A 96 -1.81 5.33 1.32
N ALA A 97 -1.83 6.52 0.76
CA ALA A 97 -2.58 7.64 1.31
C ALA A 97 -3.36 8.33 0.20
N SER A 98 -4.61 8.66 0.46
CA SER A 98 -5.44 9.38 -0.49
C SER A 98 -5.69 10.81 0.00
N ALA A 99 -5.97 11.70 -0.95
CA ALA A 99 -6.36 13.06 -0.61
C ALA A 99 -7.77 13.16 0.00
N GLY A 100 -8.50 12.03 -0.01
CA GLY A 100 -9.73 11.88 0.78
C GLY A 100 -11.02 12.36 0.16
N GLU A 101 -11.00 12.92 -1.03
CA GLU A 101 -12.20 13.58 -1.58
C GLU A 101 -12.85 12.85 -2.74
N SER A 102 -12.10 12.03 -3.46
CA SER A 102 -12.61 11.33 -4.63
C SER A 102 -12.88 9.88 -4.33
N LYS A 103 -13.98 9.35 -4.84
CA LYS A 103 -14.28 7.93 -4.72
C LYS A 103 -13.48 7.13 -5.75
N GLY A 104 -13.19 5.89 -5.42
CA GLY A 104 -12.53 4.99 -6.36
C GLY A 104 -11.02 5.16 -6.47
N VAL A 105 -10.41 6.02 -5.66
CA VAL A 105 -8.97 6.27 -5.71
C VAL A 105 -8.19 5.01 -5.33
N GLY A 106 -8.58 4.36 -4.23
CA GLY A 106 -7.92 3.12 -3.79
C GLY A 106 -8.02 2.02 -4.83
N LYS A 107 -9.19 1.88 -5.45
CA LYS A 107 -9.40 0.92 -6.53
C LYS A 107 -8.45 1.20 -7.71
N ALA A 108 -8.34 2.46 -8.11
CA ALA A 108 -7.46 2.85 -9.21
C ALA A 108 -6.00 2.49 -8.92
N VAL A 109 -5.56 2.73 -7.68
CA VAL A 109 -4.20 2.39 -7.26
C VAL A 109 -3.97 0.88 -7.30
N VAL A 110 -4.89 0.09 -6.77
CA VAL A 110 -4.78 -1.37 -6.79
C VAL A 110 -4.73 -1.89 -8.22
N GLU A 111 -5.59 -1.41 -9.10
CA GLU A 111 -5.61 -1.83 -10.49
C GLU A 111 -4.30 -1.49 -11.21
N TRP A 112 -3.75 -0.30 -10.96
CA TRP A 112 -2.46 0.07 -11.53
C TRP A 112 -1.34 -0.87 -11.05
N CYS A 113 -1.30 -1.18 -9.77
CA CYS A 113 -0.31 -2.11 -9.23
C CYS A 113 -0.42 -3.49 -9.89
N LEU A 114 -1.64 -3.97 -10.09
CA LEU A 114 -1.87 -5.28 -10.71
C LEU A 114 -1.48 -5.35 -12.18
N GLU A 115 -1.39 -4.21 -12.86
CA GLU A 115 -0.86 -4.15 -14.21
C GLU A 115 0.65 -4.37 -14.25
N HIS A 116 1.33 -4.22 -13.12
CA HIS A 116 2.79 -4.24 -13.03
C HIS A 116 3.36 -5.44 -12.27
N CYS A 117 2.51 -6.36 -11.81
CA CYS A 117 2.96 -7.56 -11.12
C CYS A 117 1.94 -8.69 -11.26
N GLU A 118 2.41 -9.92 -11.13
CA GLU A 118 1.55 -11.11 -11.18
C GLU A 118 0.90 -11.41 -9.83
N SER A 119 1.55 -11.02 -8.77
CA SER A 119 1.10 -11.22 -7.40
C SER A 119 1.29 -9.91 -6.65
N LEU A 120 0.24 -9.44 -6.00
CA LEU A 120 0.28 -8.20 -5.22
C LEU A 120 0.00 -8.51 -3.77
N ARG A 121 0.89 -8.08 -2.90
CA ARG A 121 0.76 -8.23 -1.45
C ARG A 121 0.57 -6.87 -0.78
N ALA A 122 -0.10 -6.90 0.36
CA ALA A 122 -0.27 -5.72 1.20
C ALA A 122 -0.50 -6.18 2.63
N ASP A 123 -0.29 -5.29 3.57
CA ASP A 123 -0.62 -5.56 4.97
C ASP A 123 -1.21 -4.32 5.61
N THR A 124 -1.96 -4.52 6.69
CA THR A 124 -2.54 -3.40 7.42
C THR A 124 -2.77 -3.75 8.88
N HIS A 125 -2.89 -2.74 9.71
CA HIS A 125 -3.16 -2.89 11.13
C HIS A 125 -4.59 -3.41 11.36
N ALA A 126 -4.79 -4.19 12.42
CA ALA A 126 -6.12 -4.70 12.79
C ALA A 126 -7.14 -3.59 13.03
N ASP A 127 -6.70 -2.41 13.42
CA ASP A 127 -7.58 -1.26 13.65
C ASP A 127 -7.91 -0.47 12.38
N ASN A 128 -7.24 -0.77 11.27
CA ASN A 128 -7.48 -0.06 10.01
C ASN A 128 -8.60 -0.72 9.22
N LYS A 129 -9.84 -0.48 9.65
CA LYS A 129 -11.01 -1.08 9.00
C LYS A 129 -11.23 -0.57 7.58
N VAL A 130 -10.85 0.69 7.33
CA VAL A 130 -10.97 1.30 6.01
C VAL A 130 -10.10 0.56 5.00
N MET A 131 -8.83 0.31 5.34
CA MET A 131 -7.91 -0.40 4.44
C MET A 131 -8.31 -1.87 4.29
N GLN A 132 -8.74 -2.53 5.37
CA GLN A 132 -9.24 -3.90 5.29
C GLN A 132 -10.42 -3.99 4.31
N HIS A 133 -11.36 -3.05 4.42
CA HIS A 133 -12.51 -3.01 3.53
C HIS A 133 -12.08 -2.79 2.07
N LEU A 134 -11.14 -1.88 1.84
CA LEU A 134 -10.62 -1.63 0.49
C LEU A 134 -10.02 -2.91 -0.10
N LEU A 135 -9.11 -3.53 0.63
CA LEU A 135 -8.41 -4.72 0.13
C LEU A 135 -9.38 -5.86 -0.13
N GLU A 136 -10.32 -6.09 0.79
CA GLU A 136 -11.30 -7.17 0.62
C GLU A 136 -12.26 -6.87 -0.53
N SER A 137 -12.70 -5.63 -0.69
CA SER A 137 -13.58 -5.25 -1.78
C SER A 137 -12.87 -5.32 -3.15
N GLU A 138 -11.55 -5.18 -3.16
CA GLU A 138 -10.74 -5.30 -4.37
C GLU A 138 -10.25 -6.71 -4.63
N GLY A 139 -10.80 -7.70 -3.95
CA GLY A 139 -10.55 -9.09 -4.26
C GLY A 139 -9.31 -9.70 -3.60
N PHE A 140 -8.71 -9.01 -2.64
CA PHE A 140 -7.60 -9.58 -1.89
C PHE A 140 -8.12 -10.65 -0.93
N THR A 141 -7.33 -11.69 -0.74
CA THR A 141 -7.59 -12.72 0.25
C THR A 141 -6.75 -12.44 1.49
N ARG A 142 -7.41 -12.51 2.64
CA ARG A 142 -6.71 -12.44 3.93
C ARG A 142 -5.93 -13.73 4.12
N CYS A 143 -4.61 -13.62 4.25
CA CYS A 143 -3.72 -14.78 4.24
C CYS A 143 -3.24 -15.20 5.63
N GLY A 144 -3.09 -14.25 6.54
CA GLY A 144 -2.58 -14.55 7.87
C GLY A 144 -2.04 -13.30 8.55
N ILE A 145 -1.09 -13.51 9.44
CA ILE A 145 -0.49 -12.44 10.25
C ILE A 145 1.01 -12.39 9.98
N ILE A 146 1.51 -11.20 9.67
CA ILE A 146 2.95 -10.95 9.60
C ILE A 146 3.33 -9.98 10.73
N HIS A 147 4.61 -9.84 10.99
CA HIS A 147 5.11 -8.88 11.96
C HIS A 147 6.05 -7.90 11.26
N VAL A 148 5.80 -6.61 11.41
CA VAL A 148 6.66 -5.57 10.85
C VAL A 148 7.92 -5.42 11.69
N GLU A 149 8.83 -4.53 11.27
CA GLU A 149 10.16 -4.44 11.87
C GLU A 149 10.15 -4.22 13.39
N ASP A 150 9.19 -3.48 13.91
CA ASP A 150 9.09 -3.23 15.36
C ASP A 150 8.44 -4.39 16.12
N GLY A 151 8.11 -5.48 15.44
CA GLY A 151 7.49 -6.66 16.04
C GLY A 151 5.99 -6.61 16.16
N THR A 152 5.34 -5.52 15.77
CA THR A 152 3.89 -5.44 15.85
C THR A 152 3.22 -6.22 14.71
N PRO A 153 2.04 -6.84 15.01
CA PRO A 153 1.37 -7.67 14.01
C PRO A 153 0.61 -6.84 12.98
N ARG A 154 0.51 -7.41 11.78
CA ARG A 154 -0.30 -6.86 10.69
C ARG A 154 -1.05 -7.99 10.00
N ILE A 155 -2.24 -7.67 9.48
CA ILE A 155 -3.00 -8.60 8.67
C ILE A 155 -2.42 -8.59 7.27
N ALA A 156 -2.06 -9.77 6.76
CA ALA A 156 -1.44 -9.91 5.44
C ALA A 156 -2.51 -10.28 4.41
N TYR A 157 -2.41 -9.64 3.24
CA TYR A 157 -3.34 -9.82 2.14
C TYR A 157 -2.57 -10.11 0.85
N GLN A 158 -3.18 -10.87 -0.04
CA GLN A 158 -2.61 -11.14 -1.35
C GLN A 158 -3.70 -11.24 -2.40
N ARG A 159 -3.41 -10.74 -3.59
CA ARG A 159 -4.26 -10.90 -4.76
C ARG A 159 -3.40 -11.24 -5.98
N MET A 160 -3.81 -12.27 -6.72
CA MET A 160 -3.16 -12.62 -7.98
C MET A 160 -3.76 -11.78 -9.10
N SER A 161 -2.92 -11.39 -10.06
CA SER A 161 -3.38 -10.62 -11.20
C SER A 161 -4.31 -11.45 -12.08
N LEU A 162 -5.45 -10.86 -12.47
CA LEU A 162 -6.40 -11.51 -13.37
C LEU A 162 -5.89 -11.54 -14.82
N THR A 163 -4.82 -10.83 -15.11
CA THR A 163 -4.24 -10.82 -16.46
C THR A 163 -3.24 -11.96 -16.67
N MET A 164 -2.94 -12.72 -15.61
CA MET A 164 -2.06 -13.87 -15.76
C MET A 164 -2.69 -14.93 -16.64
N PRO A 165 -1.93 -15.55 -17.55
CA PRO A 165 -2.43 -16.68 -18.29
C PRO A 165 -2.84 -17.80 -17.34
N LEU A 166 -3.97 -18.44 -17.64
CA LEU A 166 -4.37 -19.61 -16.88
C LEU A 166 -3.46 -20.76 -17.26
N GLU A 167 -2.95 -21.46 -16.27
CA GLU A 167 -2.18 -22.67 -16.49
C GLU A 167 -3.11 -23.79 -16.97
N HIS A 168 -2.67 -24.48 -17.97
CA HIS A 168 -3.48 -25.55 -18.56
C HIS A 168 -2.84 -26.90 -18.39
#